data_fa2c4affe19c002703a39e18c73d77d5
#
_entry.id   fa2c4affe19c002703a39e18c73d77d5
#
_cell.length_a   1.000
_cell.length_b   1.000
_cell.length_c   1.000
_cell.angle_alpha   90.00
_cell.angle_beta   90.00
_cell.angle_gamma   90.00
#
_symmetry.space_group_name_H-M   'P 1'
#
loop_
_entity.id
_entity.type
_entity.pdbx_description
1 polymer ?
#
loop_
_entity_poly.entity_id
_entity_poly.type
_entity_poly.pdbx_seq_one_letter_code
_entity_poly.pdbx_strand_id
1 'polypeptide(L)'
;MSMWSKSVILVIMAVLPLLEGCTRHSKSERYYLIATNTSLPYWKTAAEGFQTSGAKFGVTTDVRGPATFDPQAEVDEFRKAVALKPAGILVSVANSQLLTPEIDAALAAGIPVITMDSDAPESKRLYFIGTNNLEAGRLGGHRVAAQLNGKGNVVFFTNPGQPNLDERLKGYKDVFSSYPGIKIVEVFDIKGESNSAFDKTEEYLGRTGPAKIDAFISLESATGRDVGEAVKRAKAKGDAGRLVVAMDTDQTTLQQIKDGIIDSTVSQKPYTMAFLGLKGLDDIYHYPVKPLVADFALDPFAPFPALVDTGVALVDKGNVDTILTRKATAGSE
;
A
#
# COMPACT_ATOMS: atom_id res chain seq x y z
N MET A 1 -44.75 -57.92 59.37
CA MET A 1 -44.41 -56.50 59.33
C MET A 1 -43.13 -56.35 58.50
N SER A 2 -43.24 -55.98 57.26
CA SER A 2 -42.09 -55.89 56.30
C SER A 2 -41.97 -54.42 55.90
N MET A 3 -40.91 -53.80 56.27
CA MET A 3 -40.55 -52.45 55.87
C MET A 3 -39.84 -52.51 54.51
N TRP A 4 -40.43 -51.97 53.48
CA TRP A 4 -39.81 -51.75 52.16
C TRP A 4 -39.02 -50.43 52.20
N SER A 5 -37.71 -50.52 52.09
CA SER A 5 -36.85 -49.40 51.87
C SER A 5 -36.91 -49.00 50.38
N LYS A 6 -37.42 -47.80 50.11
CA LYS A 6 -37.36 -47.18 48.76
C LYS A 6 -36.03 -46.46 48.57
N SER A 7 -35.14 -47.06 47.81
CA SER A 7 -33.89 -46.37 47.35
C SER A 7 -34.25 -45.42 46.24
N VAL A 8 -34.15 -44.13 46.48
CA VAL A 8 -34.24 -43.08 45.44
C VAL A 8 -32.88 -42.96 44.80
N ILE A 9 -32.76 -43.42 43.55
CA ILE A 9 -31.55 -43.18 42.72
C ILE A 9 -31.67 -41.78 42.17
N LEU A 10 -30.84 -40.86 42.69
CA LEU A 10 -30.71 -39.50 42.15
C LEU A 10 -29.76 -39.55 40.93
N VAL A 11 -30.33 -39.52 39.73
CA VAL A 11 -29.57 -39.36 38.48
C VAL A 11 -29.17 -37.90 38.36
N ILE A 12 -27.93 -37.59 38.73
CA ILE A 12 -27.32 -36.29 38.45
C ILE A 12 -26.96 -36.27 36.95
N MET A 13 -27.81 -35.67 36.14
CA MET A 13 -27.55 -35.36 34.75
C MET A 13 -26.52 -34.22 34.73
N ALA A 14 -25.24 -34.54 34.57
CA ALA A 14 -24.20 -33.57 34.33
C ALA A 14 -24.46 -32.92 32.98
N VAL A 15 -25.11 -31.76 32.97
CA VAL A 15 -25.15 -30.88 31.80
C VAL A 15 -23.72 -30.33 31.65
N LEU A 16 -22.89 -30.97 30.81
CA LEU A 16 -21.68 -30.30 30.28
C LEU A 16 -22.18 -29.11 29.48
N PRO A 17 -21.77 -27.87 29.81
CA PRO A 17 -21.95 -26.77 28.90
C PRO A 17 -21.10 -27.10 27.68
N LEU A 18 -21.73 -27.31 26.54
CA LEU A 18 -21.12 -27.17 25.24
C LEU A 18 -20.63 -25.70 25.18
N LEU A 19 -19.42 -25.47 25.64
CA LEU A 19 -18.67 -24.28 25.29
C LEU A 19 -18.42 -24.40 23.77
N GLU A 20 -19.40 -23.99 22.97
CA GLU A 20 -19.15 -23.58 21.60
C GLU A 20 -18.00 -22.58 21.70
N GLY A 21 -16.82 -23.01 21.26
CA GLY A 21 -15.65 -22.19 21.31
C GLY A 21 -15.83 -20.96 20.46
N CYS A 22 -16.25 -19.85 21.06
CA CYS A 22 -15.81 -18.55 20.60
C CYS A 22 -14.29 -18.64 20.58
N THR A 23 -13.70 -18.67 19.39
CA THR A 23 -12.25 -18.59 19.21
C THR A 23 -11.81 -17.30 19.87
N ARG A 24 -11.32 -17.40 21.11
CA ARG A 24 -10.88 -16.23 21.86
C ARG A 24 -9.56 -15.77 21.26
N HIS A 25 -9.53 -14.55 20.78
CA HIS A 25 -8.28 -13.88 20.44
C HIS A 25 -7.32 -13.91 21.63
N SER A 26 -6.03 -14.02 21.34
CA SER A 26 -4.98 -14.10 22.34
C SER A 26 -3.79 -13.21 21.97
N LYS A 27 -3.15 -12.63 22.97
CA LYS A 27 -1.86 -11.91 22.78
C LYS A 27 -0.73 -12.82 22.30
N SER A 28 -0.91 -14.15 22.34
CA SER A 28 0.02 -15.08 21.72
C SER A 28 -0.09 -15.13 20.19
N GLU A 29 -1.24 -14.72 19.64
CA GLU A 29 -1.43 -14.56 18.21
C GLU A 29 -0.67 -13.33 17.75
N ARG A 30 0.29 -13.54 16.85
CA ARG A 30 1.16 -12.49 16.37
C ARG A 30 1.02 -12.33 14.88
N TYR A 31 0.81 -11.10 14.44
CA TYR A 31 0.73 -10.71 13.04
C TYR A 31 1.86 -9.76 12.68
N TYR A 32 2.39 -9.90 11.47
CA TYR A 32 3.45 -9.05 10.96
C TYR A 32 2.96 -8.24 9.77
N LEU A 33 3.33 -6.96 9.76
CA LEU A 33 3.34 -6.12 8.56
C LEU A 33 4.78 -5.99 8.09
N ILE A 34 5.07 -6.43 6.85
CA ILE A 34 6.37 -6.27 6.22
C ILE A 34 6.26 -5.16 5.18
N ALA A 35 7.00 -4.09 5.40
CA ALA A 35 6.98 -2.87 4.61
C ALA A 35 8.23 -2.73 3.73
N THR A 36 8.11 -2.10 2.57
CA THR A 36 9.24 -1.87 1.65
C THR A 36 10.21 -0.79 2.12
N ASN A 37 9.75 0.14 3.00
CA ASN A 37 10.56 1.24 3.54
C ASN A 37 9.92 1.82 4.79
N THR A 38 10.38 1.42 5.97
CA THR A 38 9.77 1.81 7.25
C THR A 38 9.96 3.27 7.65
N SER A 39 10.86 4.01 6.98
CA SER A 39 11.13 5.43 7.29
C SER A 39 10.09 6.37 6.70
N LEU A 40 9.36 5.97 5.65
CA LEU A 40 8.40 6.84 4.96
C LEU A 40 7.15 7.10 5.80
N PRO A 41 6.59 8.32 5.76
CA PRO A 41 5.32 8.67 6.41
C PRO A 41 4.16 7.74 6.00
N TYR A 42 4.12 7.29 4.75
CA TYR A 42 3.18 6.30 4.23
C TYR A 42 3.13 5.04 5.11
N TRP A 43 4.31 4.46 5.40
CA TRP A 43 4.40 3.23 6.20
C TRP A 43 4.11 3.45 7.69
N LYS A 44 4.32 4.67 8.21
CA LYS A 44 3.88 5.03 9.56
C LYS A 44 2.35 5.02 9.67
N THR A 45 1.67 5.59 8.67
CA THR A 45 0.20 5.56 8.60
C THR A 45 -0.34 4.13 8.44
N ALA A 46 0.29 3.28 7.62
CA ALA A 46 -0.05 1.87 7.51
C ALA A 46 0.13 1.13 8.85
N ALA A 47 1.26 1.37 9.54
CA ALA A 47 1.55 0.80 10.84
C ALA A 47 0.48 1.16 11.89
N GLU A 48 0.00 2.41 11.91
CA GLU A 48 -1.09 2.85 12.79
C GLU A 48 -2.39 2.07 12.52
N GLY A 49 -2.76 1.86 11.25
CA GLY A 49 -3.92 1.06 10.87
C GLY A 49 -3.79 -0.39 11.33
N PHE A 50 -2.63 -0.99 11.10
CA PHE A 50 -2.32 -2.36 11.51
C PHE A 50 -2.38 -2.54 13.03
N GLN A 51 -1.74 -1.65 13.78
CA GLN A 51 -1.73 -1.66 15.23
C GLN A 51 -3.13 -1.41 15.83
N THR A 52 -3.90 -0.49 15.23
CA THR A 52 -5.28 -0.21 15.67
C THR A 52 -6.17 -1.44 15.49
N SER A 53 -6.04 -2.15 14.37
CA SER A 53 -6.75 -3.41 14.13
C SER A 53 -6.36 -4.47 15.16
N GLY A 54 -5.05 -4.66 15.39
CA GLY A 54 -4.55 -5.60 16.40
C GLY A 54 -5.02 -5.29 17.82
N ALA A 55 -5.05 -4.01 18.19
CA ALA A 55 -5.58 -3.58 19.48
C ALA A 55 -7.07 -3.92 19.65
N LYS A 56 -7.88 -3.77 18.58
CA LYS A 56 -9.31 -4.13 18.59
C LYS A 56 -9.55 -5.62 18.82
N PHE A 57 -8.70 -6.48 18.25
CA PHE A 57 -8.79 -7.93 18.45
C PHE A 57 -8.04 -8.41 19.70
N GLY A 58 -7.21 -7.58 20.33
CA GLY A 58 -6.42 -7.97 21.49
C GLY A 58 -5.25 -8.91 21.15
N VAL A 59 -4.77 -8.86 19.91
CA VAL A 59 -3.65 -9.64 19.38
C VAL A 59 -2.35 -8.83 19.37
N THR A 60 -1.22 -9.48 19.10
CA THR A 60 0.09 -8.80 19.00
C THR A 60 0.42 -8.47 17.55
N THR A 61 0.85 -7.24 17.31
CA THR A 61 1.28 -6.76 15.99
C THR A 61 2.74 -6.33 16.01
N ASP A 62 3.45 -6.58 14.93
CA ASP A 62 4.83 -6.14 14.72
C ASP A 62 4.99 -5.63 13.29
N VAL A 63 5.71 -4.53 13.12
CA VAL A 63 5.96 -3.90 11.81
C VAL A 63 7.44 -3.98 11.53
N ARG A 64 7.81 -4.59 10.42
CA ARG A 64 9.20 -4.82 9.99
C ARG A 64 9.41 -4.38 8.56
N GLY A 65 10.66 -4.30 8.19
CA GLY A 65 11.11 -3.96 6.84
C GLY A 65 12.38 -3.15 6.89
N PRO A 66 13.03 -2.94 5.74
CA PRO A 66 14.22 -2.09 5.65
C PRO A 66 13.87 -0.63 5.96
N ALA A 67 14.87 0.13 6.44
CA ALA A 67 14.73 1.57 6.68
C ALA A 67 14.75 2.38 5.39
N THR A 68 15.31 1.83 4.31
CA THR A 68 15.34 2.38 2.95
C THR A 68 14.85 1.32 1.97
N PHE A 69 14.53 1.70 0.74
CA PHE A 69 14.10 0.73 -0.27
C PHE A 69 15.23 -0.26 -0.59
N ASP A 70 15.06 -1.49 -0.14
CA ASP A 70 16.01 -2.61 -0.36
C ASP A 70 15.21 -3.92 -0.46
N PRO A 71 14.98 -4.43 -1.69
CA PRO A 71 14.20 -5.65 -1.89
C PRO A 71 14.81 -6.91 -1.25
N GLN A 72 16.14 -7.00 -1.14
CA GLN A 72 16.76 -8.16 -0.51
C GLN A 72 16.61 -8.11 1.01
N ALA A 73 16.78 -6.94 1.61
CA ALA A 73 16.56 -6.75 3.04
C ALA A 73 15.09 -6.98 3.41
N GLU A 74 14.12 -6.65 2.54
CA GLU A 74 12.71 -6.99 2.73
C GLU A 74 12.50 -8.51 2.80
N VAL A 75 13.08 -9.26 1.88
CA VAL A 75 13.04 -10.74 1.89
C VAL A 75 13.59 -11.29 3.20
N ASP A 76 14.70 -10.74 3.68
CA ASP A 76 15.32 -11.19 4.92
C ASP A 76 14.42 -10.92 6.15
N GLU A 77 13.74 -9.77 6.19
CA GLU A 77 12.75 -9.46 7.24
C GLU A 77 11.52 -10.37 7.15
N PHE A 78 11.04 -10.68 5.94
CA PHE A 78 9.96 -11.63 5.72
C PHE A 78 10.33 -13.04 6.25
N ARG A 79 11.51 -13.55 5.89
CA ARG A 79 12.02 -14.84 6.39
C ARG A 79 12.14 -14.88 7.92
N LYS A 80 12.63 -13.81 8.53
CA LYS A 80 12.69 -13.68 9.99
C LYS A 80 11.29 -13.75 10.63
N ALA A 81 10.30 -13.11 10.01
CA ALA A 81 8.90 -13.19 10.48
C ALA A 81 8.34 -14.61 10.35
N VAL A 82 8.54 -15.27 9.21
CA VAL A 82 8.12 -16.68 8.97
C VAL A 82 8.71 -17.63 9.99
N ALA A 83 10.00 -17.48 10.33
CA ALA A 83 10.68 -18.33 11.32
C ALA A 83 10.04 -18.27 12.72
N LEU A 84 9.31 -17.21 13.05
CA LEU A 84 8.59 -17.03 14.31
C LEU A 84 7.19 -17.68 14.29
N LYS A 85 6.78 -18.30 13.19
CA LYS A 85 5.48 -18.97 13.00
C LYS A 85 4.30 -18.10 13.42
N PRO A 86 4.12 -16.94 12.79
CA PRO A 86 3.04 -16.01 13.15
C PRO A 86 1.66 -16.54 12.77
N ALA A 87 0.61 -15.93 13.31
CA ALA A 87 -0.77 -16.16 12.91
C ALA A 87 -1.07 -15.68 11.48
N GLY A 88 -0.29 -14.71 10.96
CA GLY A 88 -0.38 -14.24 9.58
C GLY A 88 0.61 -13.13 9.26
N ILE A 89 0.85 -12.93 7.98
CA ILE A 89 1.74 -11.90 7.45
C ILE A 89 1.02 -11.07 6.40
N LEU A 90 1.01 -9.75 6.61
CA LEU A 90 0.64 -8.74 5.61
C LEU A 90 1.95 -8.20 5.04
N VAL A 91 2.14 -8.25 3.72
CA VAL A 91 3.40 -7.85 3.09
C VAL A 91 3.19 -6.95 1.87
N SER A 92 3.92 -5.86 1.78
CA SER A 92 4.08 -5.14 0.52
C SER A 92 5.28 -5.71 -0.24
N VAL A 93 5.27 -5.63 -1.55
CA VAL A 93 6.23 -6.35 -2.39
C VAL A 93 7.13 -5.36 -3.15
N ALA A 94 8.38 -5.24 -2.72
CA ALA A 94 9.37 -4.42 -3.43
C ALA A 94 9.82 -5.06 -4.75
N ASN A 95 9.96 -6.39 -4.76
CA ASN A 95 10.30 -7.16 -5.97
C ASN A 95 9.58 -8.51 -5.94
N SER A 96 8.66 -8.71 -6.90
CA SER A 96 7.84 -9.92 -6.96
C SER A 96 8.65 -11.18 -7.25
N GLN A 97 9.71 -11.11 -8.05
CA GLN A 97 10.54 -12.28 -8.37
C GLN A 97 11.27 -12.82 -7.14
N LEU A 98 11.70 -11.92 -6.25
CA LEU A 98 12.38 -12.31 -5.01
C LEU A 98 11.40 -12.82 -3.94
N LEU A 99 10.22 -12.19 -3.84
CA LEU A 99 9.31 -12.48 -2.73
C LEU A 99 8.29 -13.59 -3.02
N THR A 100 7.93 -13.85 -4.29
CA THR A 100 7.01 -14.93 -4.68
C THR A 100 7.36 -16.28 -4.06
N PRO A 101 8.59 -16.80 -4.19
CA PRO A 101 8.93 -18.12 -3.61
C PRO A 101 8.86 -18.12 -2.08
N GLU A 102 9.12 -17.00 -1.41
CA GLU A 102 9.04 -16.88 0.04
C GLU A 102 7.58 -16.88 0.53
N ILE A 103 6.69 -16.19 -0.19
CA ILE A 103 5.25 -16.19 0.07
C ILE A 103 4.71 -17.62 -0.06
N ASP A 104 5.07 -18.32 -1.14
CA ASP A 104 4.63 -19.70 -1.38
C ASP A 104 5.13 -20.65 -0.30
N ALA A 105 6.37 -20.48 0.14
CA ALA A 105 6.95 -21.28 1.24
C ALA A 105 6.26 -21.02 2.58
N ALA A 106 5.89 -19.76 2.88
CA ALA A 106 5.15 -19.41 4.09
C ALA A 106 3.75 -20.04 4.11
N LEU A 107 3.03 -19.99 2.99
CA LEU A 107 1.72 -20.64 2.85
C LEU A 107 1.83 -22.17 2.96
N ALA A 108 2.87 -22.78 2.38
CA ALA A 108 3.15 -24.22 2.52
C ALA A 108 3.46 -24.61 3.98
N ALA A 109 4.03 -23.70 4.76
CA ALA A 109 4.25 -23.86 6.20
C ALA A 109 2.98 -23.61 7.05
N GLY A 110 1.84 -23.27 6.41
CA GLY A 110 0.57 -23.02 7.08
C GLY A 110 0.40 -21.60 7.61
N ILE A 111 1.22 -20.67 7.17
CA ILE A 111 1.16 -19.24 7.57
C ILE A 111 0.36 -18.47 6.51
N PRO A 112 -0.80 -17.88 6.84
CA PRO A 112 -1.56 -17.04 5.91
C PRO A 112 -0.76 -15.81 5.48
N VAL A 113 -0.75 -15.52 4.17
CA VAL A 113 -0.11 -14.33 3.60
C VAL A 113 -1.10 -13.58 2.72
N ILE A 114 -1.27 -12.30 3.01
CA ILE A 114 -1.98 -11.32 2.18
C ILE A 114 -0.95 -10.29 1.72
N THR A 115 -0.98 -9.91 0.43
CA THR A 115 -0.19 -8.79 -0.05
C THR A 115 -0.95 -7.47 0.11
N MET A 116 -0.25 -6.36 0.37
CA MET A 116 -0.84 -5.02 0.43
C MET A 116 0.02 -4.00 -0.31
N ASP A 117 -0.60 -2.92 -0.81
CA ASP A 117 0.05 -1.79 -1.47
C ASP A 117 0.74 -2.16 -2.80
N SER A 118 1.69 -3.09 -2.76
CA SER A 118 2.36 -3.68 -3.92
C SER A 118 2.20 -5.19 -3.90
N ASP A 119 1.91 -5.79 -5.05
CA ASP A 119 1.45 -7.18 -5.19
C ASP A 119 2.51 -8.12 -5.76
N ALA A 120 2.32 -9.42 -5.53
CA ALA A 120 3.00 -10.53 -6.20
C ALA A 120 1.96 -11.48 -6.79
N PRO A 121 1.34 -11.14 -7.93
CA PRO A 121 0.21 -11.89 -8.48
C PRO A 121 0.59 -13.32 -8.92
N GLU A 122 1.87 -13.57 -9.20
CA GLU A 122 2.38 -14.91 -9.55
C GLU A 122 2.56 -15.82 -8.31
N SER A 123 2.42 -15.29 -7.09
CA SER A 123 2.48 -16.07 -5.85
C SER A 123 1.11 -16.67 -5.51
N LYS A 124 1.11 -17.63 -4.59
CA LYS A 124 -0.10 -18.22 -4.02
C LYS A 124 -0.70 -17.38 -2.89
N ARG A 125 -0.35 -16.11 -2.77
CA ARG A 125 -0.95 -15.20 -1.79
C ARG A 125 -2.48 -15.33 -1.79
N LEU A 126 -3.10 -15.16 -0.64
CA LEU A 126 -4.54 -15.39 -0.53
C LEU A 126 -5.33 -14.36 -1.34
N TYR A 127 -4.97 -13.08 -1.21
CA TYR A 127 -5.47 -11.97 -2.02
C TYR A 127 -4.59 -10.74 -1.86
N PHE A 128 -4.84 -9.74 -2.69
CA PHE A 128 -4.20 -8.42 -2.61
C PHE A 128 -5.18 -7.40 -2.04
N ILE A 129 -4.73 -6.60 -1.06
CA ILE A 129 -5.47 -5.44 -0.57
C ILE A 129 -4.68 -4.16 -0.83
N GLY A 130 -5.25 -3.25 -1.59
CA GLY A 130 -4.49 -2.08 -2.00
C GLY A 130 -5.28 -1.12 -2.86
N THR A 131 -4.54 -0.45 -3.70
CA THR A 131 -5.04 0.45 -4.74
C THR A 131 -5.11 -0.29 -6.06
N ASN A 132 -6.14 -0.05 -6.85
CA ASN A 132 -6.08 -0.34 -8.28
C ASN A 132 -5.06 0.63 -8.92
N ASN A 133 -3.80 0.18 -9.00
CA ASN A 133 -2.68 1.03 -9.42
C ASN A 133 -2.78 1.45 -10.89
N LEU A 134 -3.38 0.62 -11.74
CA LEU A 134 -3.65 0.99 -13.13
C LEU A 134 -4.62 2.19 -13.22
N GLU A 135 -5.71 2.15 -12.44
CA GLU A 135 -6.67 3.26 -12.38
C GLU A 135 -6.09 4.50 -11.69
N ALA A 136 -5.24 4.33 -10.68
CA ALA A 136 -4.49 5.45 -10.07
C ALA A 136 -3.63 6.16 -11.12
N GLY A 137 -2.91 5.39 -11.95
CA GLY A 137 -2.13 5.91 -13.07
C GLY A 137 -3.00 6.61 -14.12
N ARG A 138 -4.16 6.04 -14.47
CA ARG A 138 -5.10 6.67 -15.39
C ARG A 138 -5.65 7.99 -14.86
N LEU A 139 -6.01 8.03 -13.57
CA LEU A 139 -6.48 9.25 -12.90
C LEU A 139 -5.45 10.38 -13.00
N GLY A 140 -4.19 10.11 -12.65
CA GLY A 140 -3.09 11.06 -12.82
C GLY A 140 -2.84 11.42 -14.28
N GLY A 141 -2.90 10.44 -15.18
CA GLY A 141 -2.74 10.63 -16.63
C GLY A 141 -3.76 11.59 -17.23
N HIS A 142 -5.04 11.43 -16.87
CA HIS A 142 -6.10 12.36 -17.29
C HIS A 142 -5.86 13.76 -16.74
N ARG A 143 -5.40 13.90 -15.49
CA ARG A 143 -5.05 15.20 -14.92
C ARG A 143 -3.94 15.88 -15.71
N VAL A 144 -2.84 15.16 -15.99
CA VAL A 144 -1.72 15.70 -16.78
C VAL A 144 -2.17 16.10 -18.18
N ALA A 145 -2.93 15.22 -18.87
CA ALA A 145 -3.40 15.50 -20.23
C ALA A 145 -4.28 16.74 -20.27
N ALA A 146 -5.18 16.92 -19.30
CA ALA A 146 -6.03 18.11 -19.20
C ALA A 146 -5.22 19.38 -18.95
N GLN A 147 -4.28 19.36 -17.99
CA GLN A 147 -3.48 20.53 -17.63
C GLN A 147 -2.51 20.96 -18.73
N LEU A 148 -2.00 20.00 -19.51
CA LEU A 148 -1.11 20.26 -20.66
C LEU A 148 -1.87 20.49 -21.96
N ASN A 149 -3.21 20.47 -21.96
CA ASN A 149 -4.01 20.55 -23.17
C ASN A 149 -3.59 19.52 -24.25
N GLY A 150 -3.24 18.32 -23.81
CA GLY A 150 -2.86 17.19 -24.65
C GLY A 150 -1.47 17.28 -25.30
N LYS A 151 -0.59 18.21 -24.90
CA LYS A 151 0.73 18.40 -25.53
C LYS A 151 1.77 18.86 -24.53
N GLY A 152 2.93 18.21 -24.52
CA GLY A 152 4.09 18.60 -23.69
C GLY A 152 5.07 17.48 -23.45
N ASN A 153 6.23 17.81 -22.91
CA ASN A 153 7.26 16.86 -22.53
C ASN A 153 7.11 16.52 -21.05
N VAL A 154 7.04 15.24 -20.72
CA VAL A 154 6.86 14.76 -19.35
C VAL A 154 8.01 13.86 -18.91
N VAL A 155 8.34 13.90 -17.63
CA VAL A 155 9.32 13.03 -16.97
C VAL A 155 8.64 12.35 -15.80
N PHE A 156 8.89 11.04 -15.64
CA PHE A 156 8.47 10.25 -14.51
C PHE A 156 9.61 9.99 -13.55
N PHE A 157 9.32 9.97 -12.25
CA PHE A 157 10.20 9.51 -11.19
C PHE A 157 9.61 8.26 -10.55
N THR A 158 10.38 7.16 -10.51
CA THR A 158 9.89 5.85 -10.10
C THR A 158 11.04 4.93 -9.66
N ASN A 159 10.69 3.78 -9.06
CA ASN A 159 11.58 2.62 -8.92
C ASN A 159 11.11 1.53 -9.90
N PRO A 160 11.75 1.37 -11.07
CA PRO A 160 11.34 0.36 -12.03
C PRO A 160 11.44 -1.06 -11.46
N GLY A 161 10.47 -1.89 -11.76
CA GLY A 161 10.39 -3.27 -11.26
C GLY A 161 9.64 -3.41 -9.92
N GLN A 162 9.25 -2.30 -9.29
CA GLN A 162 8.30 -2.34 -8.17
C GLN A 162 6.87 -2.41 -8.74
N PRO A 163 6.11 -3.49 -8.49
CA PRO A 163 4.88 -3.80 -9.21
C PRO A 163 3.83 -2.68 -9.25
N ASN A 164 3.52 -2.07 -8.09
CA ASN A 164 2.55 -1.00 -8.01
C ASN A 164 2.94 0.25 -8.82
N LEU A 165 4.23 0.57 -8.88
CA LEU A 165 4.74 1.72 -9.63
C LEU A 165 4.74 1.46 -11.13
N ASP A 166 5.07 0.25 -11.54
CA ASP A 166 5.02 -0.17 -12.95
C ASP A 166 3.58 -0.15 -13.47
N GLU A 167 2.60 -0.59 -12.66
CA GLU A 167 1.18 -0.50 -13.00
C GLU A 167 0.69 0.95 -13.11
N ARG A 168 1.11 1.85 -12.21
CA ARG A 168 0.80 3.28 -12.29
C ARG A 168 1.35 3.88 -13.57
N LEU A 169 2.63 3.61 -13.89
CA LEU A 169 3.25 4.05 -15.14
C LEU A 169 2.47 3.56 -16.36
N LYS A 170 2.02 2.29 -16.34
CA LYS A 170 1.17 1.74 -17.41
C LYS A 170 -0.13 2.51 -17.54
N GLY A 171 -0.80 2.85 -16.42
CA GLY A 171 -2.03 3.65 -16.43
C GLY A 171 -1.83 5.03 -17.07
N TYR A 172 -0.74 5.72 -16.75
CA TYR A 172 -0.39 6.97 -17.43
C TYR A 172 -0.16 6.78 -18.94
N LYS A 173 0.59 5.75 -19.33
CA LYS A 173 0.85 5.42 -20.74
C LYS A 173 -0.43 5.10 -21.50
N ASP A 174 -1.36 4.37 -20.88
CA ASP A 174 -2.67 4.06 -21.45
C ASP A 174 -3.41 5.37 -21.82
N VAL A 175 -3.48 6.33 -20.93
CA VAL A 175 -4.11 7.63 -21.19
C VAL A 175 -3.36 8.41 -22.26
N PHE A 176 -2.03 8.50 -22.16
CA PHE A 176 -1.22 9.28 -23.10
C PHE A 176 -1.23 8.73 -24.51
N SER A 177 -1.58 7.46 -24.70
CA SER A 177 -1.77 6.87 -26.04
C SER A 177 -2.82 7.61 -26.86
N SER A 178 -3.79 8.25 -26.22
CA SER A 178 -4.81 9.09 -26.85
C SER A 178 -4.37 10.54 -27.07
N TYR A 179 -3.17 10.92 -26.60
CA TYR A 179 -2.63 12.28 -26.70
C TYR A 179 -1.23 12.28 -27.33
N PRO A 180 -1.10 12.12 -28.66
CA PRO A 180 0.20 11.99 -29.32
C PRO A 180 1.11 13.22 -29.19
N GLY A 181 0.55 14.34 -28.73
CA GLY A 181 1.31 15.55 -28.39
C GLY A 181 2.04 15.47 -27.06
N ILE A 182 1.70 14.53 -26.17
CA ILE A 182 2.41 14.30 -24.91
C ILE A 182 3.54 13.32 -25.16
N LYS A 183 4.77 13.72 -24.80
CA LYS A 183 5.98 12.91 -25.01
C LYS A 183 6.62 12.56 -23.67
N ILE A 184 6.74 11.29 -23.38
CA ILE A 184 7.54 10.79 -22.26
C ILE A 184 9.01 10.91 -22.64
N VAL A 185 9.71 11.87 -22.03
CA VAL A 185 11.14 12.13 -22.32
C VAL A 185 12.02 11.14 -21.59
N GLU A 186 11.68 10.88 -20.32
CA GLU A 186 12.42 9.95 -19.47
C GLU A 186 11.52 9.34 -18.40
N VAL A 187 11.81 8.08 -18.06
CA VAL A 187 11.34 7.42 -16.85
C VAL A 187 12.57 7.25 -15.97
N PHE A 188 12.76 8.17 -15.03
CA PHE A 188 13.97 8.25 -14.21
C PHE A 188 13.86 7.28 -13.03
N ASP A 189 14.85 6.41 -12.91
CA ASP A 189 15.02 5.49 -11.79
C ASP A 189 15.65 6.22 -10.60
N ILE A 190 14.89 6.40 -9.53
CA ILE A 190 15.37 7.05 -8.30
C ILE A 190 16.20 6.11 -7.42
N LYS A 191 16.25 4.81 -7.71
CA LYS A 191 17.00 3.80 -6.96
C LYS A 191 16.69 3.78 -5.46
N GLY A 192 15.43 4.07 -5.11
CA GLY A 192 14.99 4.18 -3.72
C GLY A 192 15.39 5.46 -2.99
N GLU A 193 16.07 6.38 -3.67
CA GLU A 193 16.57 7.65 -3.10
C GLU A 193 15.76 8.84 -3.63
N SER A 194 14.78 9.32 -2.88
CA SER A 194 13.90 10.40 -3.32
C SER A 194 14.63 11.73 -3.61
N ASN A 195 15.72 12.01 -2.90
CA ASN A 195 16.52 13.21 -3.12
C ASN A 195 17.17 13.26 -4.52
N SER A 196 17.41 12.11 -5.16
CA SER A 196 17.89 12.05 -6.55
C SER A 196 16.88 12.70 -7.52
N ALA A 197 15.59 12.69 -7.19
CA ALA A 197 14.56 13.36 -7.97
C ALA A 197 14.67 14.89 -7.89
N PHE A 198 15.09 15.44 -6.74
CA PHE A 198 15.39 16.88 -6.62
C PHE A 198 16.51 17.30 -7.58
N ASP A 199 17.65 16.64 -7.51
CA ASP A 199 18.83 16.97 -8.33
C ASP A 199 18.52 16.84 -9.83
N LYS A 200 17.81 15.74 -10.19
CA LYS A 200 17.42 15.51 -11.57
C LYS A 200 16.40 16.54 -12.06
N THR A 201 15.51 17.00 -11.20
CA THR A 201 14.55 18.06 -11.55
C THR A 201 15.29 19.39 -11.79
N GLU A 202 16.29 19.76 -10.98
CA GLU A 202 17.09 20.96 -11.22
C GLU A 202 17.82 20.89 -12.58
N GLU A 203 18.35 19.72 -12.97
CA GLU A 203 18.94 19.52 -14.32
C GLU A 203 17.89 19.79 -15.42
N TYR A 204 16.68 19.24 -15.28
CA TYR A 204 15.62 19.40 -16.28
C TYR A 204 15.06 20.83 -16.35
N LEU A 205 15.03 21.54 -15.25
CA LEU A 205 14.60 22.94 -15.22
C LEU A 205 15.50 23.86 -16.05
N GLY A 206 16.77 23.47 -16.24
CA GLY A 206 17.70 24.15 -17.16
C GLY A 206 17.40 23.97 -18.65
N ARG A 207 16.52 23.01 -19.01
CA ARG A 207 16.17 22.76 -20.42
C ARG A 207 15.15 23.77 -20.92
N THR A 208 15.38 24.32 -22.13
CA THR A 208 14.56 25.38 -22.74
C THR A 208 14.16 25.01 -24.15
N GLY A 209 13.24 25.81 -24.77
CA GLY A 209 12.77 25.60 -26.12
C GLY A 209 12.10 24.24 -26.31
N PRO A 210 12.36 23.50 -27.39
CA PRO A 210 11.75 22.18 -27.65
C PRO A 210 12.12 21.09 -26.65
N ALA A 211 13.23 21.28 -25.90
CA ALA A 211 13.69 20.33 -24.88
C ALA A 211 13.12 20.62 -23.48
N LYS A 212 12.37 21.70 -23.33
CA LYS A 212 11.72 22.08 -22.06
C LYS A 212 10.88 20.91 -21.54
N ILE A 213 11.00 20.61 -20.25
CA ILE A 213 10.08 19.68 -19.58
C ILE A 213 8.87 20.49 -19.07
N ASP A 214 7.68 20.05 -19.42
CA ASP A 214 6.43 20.72 -19.08
C ASP A 214 5.77 20.12 -17.83
N ALA A 215 5.98 18.82 -17.57
CA ALA A 215 5.46 18.16 -16.38
C ALA A 215 6.45 17.19 -15.76
N PHE A 216 6.45 17.16 -14.43
CA PHE A 216 7.10 16.18 -13.59
C PHE A 216 6.08 15.32 -12.86
N ILE A 217 6.21 14.01 -12.93
CA ILE A 217 5.24 13.06 -12.40
C ILE A 217 5.97 12.11 -11.46
N SER A 218 5.57 12.10 -10.20
CA SER A 218 6.09 11.18 -9.18
C SER A 218 5.15 10.02 -8.99
N LEU A 219 5.64 8.79 -9.09
CA LEU A 219 4.83 7.59 -8.96
C LEU A 219 4.87 6.97 -7.55
N GLU A 220 5.80 7.44 -6.69
CA GLU A 220 5.93 7.00 -5.31
C GLU A 220 5.80 8.18 -4.33
N SER A 221 5.70 7.90 -3.02
CA SER A 221 5.23 8.86 -2.01
C SER A 221 6.22 9.98 -1.67
N ALA A 222 7.53 9.78 -1.82
CA ALA A 222 8.51 10.74 -1.30
C ALA A 222 8.98 11.76 -2.36
N THR A 223 9.07 11.36 -3.63
CA THR A 223 9.64 12.20 -4.69
C THR A 223 8.82 13.43 -5.00
N GLY A 224 7.50 13.39 -4.83
CA GLY A 224 6.62 14.52 -5.14
C GLY A 224 7.02 15.81 -4.42
N ARG A 225 7.33 15.74 -3.12
CA ARG A 225 7.77 16.88 -2.31
C ARG A 225 9.15 17.41 -2.74
N ASP A 226 10.05 16.50 -3.12
CA ASP A 226 11.43 16.86 -3.51
C ASP A 226 11.43 17.54 -4.88
N VAL A 227 10.66 17.02 -5.84
CA VAL A 227 10.37 17.66 -7.13
C VAL A 227 9.70 19.02 -6.93
N GLY A 228 8.70 19.09 -6.04
CA GLY A 228 8.02 20.33 -5.69
C GLY A 228 8.96 21.39 -5.12
N GLU A 229 9.91 21.01 -4.28
CA GLU A 229 10.91 21.94 -3.74
C GLU A 229 11.84 22.49 -4.84
N ALA A 230 12.30 21.65 -5.78
CA ALA A 230 13.12 22.11 -6.92
C ALA A 230 12.32 23.11 -7.80
N VAL A 231 11.08 22.79 -8.12
CA VAL A 231 10.19 23.69 -8.89
C VAL A 231 9.92 24.99 -8.15
N LYS A 232 9.70 24.95 -6.83
CA LYS A 232 9.53 26.14 -5.98
C LYS A 232 10.74 27.07 -6.05
N ARG A 233 11.96 26.51 -5.96
CA ARG A 233 13.21 27.28 -6.07
C ARG A 233 13.37 27.91 -7.45
N ALA A 234 13.04 27.19 -8.52
CA ALA A 234 13.09 27.71 -9.87
C ALA A 234 12.05 28.85 -10.08
N LYS A 235 10.83 28.67 -9.58
CA LYS A 235 9.77 29.68 -9.62
C LYS A 235 10.19 30.98 -8.92
N ALA A 236 10.88 30.88 -7.78
CA ALA A 236 11.44 32.04 -7.08
C ALA A 236 12.53 32.79 -7.88
N LYS A 237 13.17 32.10 -8.84
CA LYS A 237 14.16 32.67 -9.78
C LYS A 237 13.53 33.13 -11.11
N GLY A 238 12.21 33.13 -11.23
CA GLY A 238 11.47 33.62 -12.41
C GLY A 238 11.11 32.56 -13.44
N ASP A 239 11.24 31.26 -13.14
CA ASP A 239 10.72 30.21 -14.02
C ASP A 239 9.19 30.30 -14.07
N ALA A 240 8.62 30.10 -15.26
CA ALA A 240 7.15 30.16 -15.48
C ALA A 240 6.37 29.07 -14.77
N GLY A 241 7.07 28.17 -14.07
CA GLY A 241 6.52 26.99 -13.44
C GLY A 241 6.44 25.81 -14.37
N ARG A 242 6.30 24.65 -13.74
CA ARG A 242 6.11 23.34 -14.38
C ARG A 242 4.94 22.65 -13.69
N LEU A 243 4.21 21.86 -14.45
CA LEU A 243 3.20 20.98 -13.84
C LEU A 243 3.89 19.93 -12.96
N VAL A 244 3.44 19.75 -11.75
CA VAL A 244 3.87 18.66 -10.86
C VAL A 244 2.67 17.87 -10.43
N VAL A 245 2.67 16.55 -10.71
CA VAL A 245 1.67 15.59 -10.20
C VAL A 245 2.39 14.59 -9.33
N ALA A 246 1.94 14.51 -8.07
CA ALA A 246 2.54 13.69 -7.04
C ALA A 246 1.70 12.42 -6.75
N MET A 247 2.21 11.62 -5.83
CA MET A 247 1.53 10.47 -5.23
C MET A 247 1.52 10.64 -3.71
N ASP A 248 0.42 10.18 -3.09
CA ASP A 248 0.19 10.20 -1.66
C ASP A 248 0.00 11.59 -1.02
N THR A 249 -0.21 11.59 0.28
CA THR A 249 -0.69 12.76 1.02
C THR A 249 0.19 13.09 2.22
N ASP A 250 1.52 13.02 2.05
CA ASP A 250 2.38 13.53 3.12
C ASP A 250 2.16 15.04 3.35
N GLN A 251 2.48 15.51 4.56
CA GLN A 251 2.18 16.88 4.98
C GLN A 251 2.83 17.93 4.08
N THR A 252 4.05 17.68 3.59
CA THR A 252 4.79 18.62 2.74
C THR A 252 4.15 18.70 1.36
N THR A 253 3.79 17.56 0.76
CA THR A 253 3.10 17.50 -0.53
C THR A 253 1.77 18.26 -0.48
N LEU A 254 0.96 18.04 0.57
CA LEU A 254 -0.30 18.76 0.75
C LEU A 254 -0.10 20.28 0.91
N GLN A 255 0.92 20.68 1.66
CA GLN A 255 1.24 22.11 1.79
C GLN A 255 1.68 22.71 0.46
N GLN A 256 2.50 22.01 -0.31
CA GLN A 256 2.93 22.46 -1.64
C GLN A 256 1.76 22.55 -2.65
N ILE A 257 0.74 21.71 -2.52
CA ILE A 257 -0.51 21.85 -3.30
C ILE A 257 -1.24 23.12 -2.89
N LYS A 258 -1.40 23.36 -1.59
CA LYS A 258 -2.04 24.57 -1.08
C LYS A 258 -1.33 25.84 -1.55
N ASP A 259 0.00 25.83 -1.57
CA ASP A 259 0.86 26.92 -2.02
C ASP A 259 0.89 27.07 -3.57
N GLY A 260 0.30 26.14 -4.32
CA GLY A 260 0.27 26.15 -5.78
C GLY A 260 1.63 25.87 -6.43
N ILE A 261 2.45 25.06 -5.79
CA ILE A 261 3.71 24.52 -6.33
C ILE A 261 3.45 23.17 -7.01
N ILE A 262 2.77 22.26 -6.32
CA ILE A 262 2.26 21.00 -6.87
C ILE A 262 0.82 21.25 -7.33
N ASP A 263 0.48 20.77 -8.52
CA ASP A 263 -0.88 20.85 -9.06
C ASP A 263 -1.84 19.92 -8.33
N SER A 264 -1.44 18.68 -8.20
CA SER A 264 -2.27 17.64 -7.59
C SER A 264 -1.46 16.44 -7.13
N THR A 265 -2.08 15.62 -6.29
CA THR A 265 -1.58 14.29 -5.93
C THR A 265 -2.69 13.26 -6.02
N VAL A 266 -2.31 12.01 -6.31
CA VAL A 266 -3.21 10.86 -6.24
C VAL A 266 -3.08 10.24 -4.85
N SER A 267 -4.15 10.28 -4.06
CA SER A 267 -4.14 9.77 -2.69
C SER A 267 -4.52 8.29 -2.64
N GLN A 268 -3.89 7.56 -1.73
CA GLN A 268 -4.20 6.18 -1.34
C GLN A 268 -4.66 6.13 0.11
N LYS A 269 -4.97 4.91 0.62
CA LYS A 269 -5.48 4.69 1.98
C LYS A 269 -4.66 3.65 2.74
N PRO A 270 -3.38 3.93 3.07
CA PRO A 270 -2.49 2.96 3.72
C PRO A 270 -3.00 2.48 5.09
N TYR A 271 -3.62 3.35 5.88
CA TYR A 271 -4.26 2.98 7.14
C TYR A 271 -5.36 1.92 6.91
N THR A 272 -6.27 2.19 5.99
CA THR A 272 -7.40 1.29 5.68
C THR A 272 -6.89 -0.05 5.12
N MET A 273 -5.90 -0.04 4.25
CA MET A 273 -5.27 -1.26 3.71
C MET A 273 -4.74 -2.15 4.84
N ALA A 274 -3.94 -1.57 5.73
CA ALA A 274 -3.31 -2.31 6.81
C ALA A 274 -4.32 -2.76 7.88
N PHE A 275 -5.30 -1.90 8.22
CA PHE A 275 -6.38 -2.24 9.15
C PHE A 275 -7.21 -3.43 8.66
N LEU A 276 -7.67 -3.38 7.41
CA LEU A 276 -8.46 -4.44 6.81
C LEU A 276 -7.61 -5.68 6.49
N GLY A 277 -6.33 -5.50 6.14
CA GLY A 277 -5.39 -6.59 5.90
C GLY A 277 -5.21 -7.46 7.15
N LEU A 278 -4.99 -6.85 8.34
CA LEU A 278 -4.91 -7.60 9.58
C LEU A 278 -6.24 -8.28 9.90
N LYS A 279 -7.37 -7.56 9.73
CA LYS A 279 -8.70 -8.17 9.94
C LYS A 279 -8.89 -9.41 9.07
N GLY A 280 -8.49 -9.36 7.80
CA GLY A 280 -8.57 -10.51 6.91
C GLY A 280 -7.66 -11.67 7.33
N LEU A 281 -6.44 -11.38 7.77
CA LEU A 281 -5.54 -12.41 8.32
C LEU A 281 -6.11 -13.06 9.58
N ASP A 282 -6.71 -12.28 10.45
CA ASP A 282 -7.34 -12.76 11.69
C ASP A 282 -8.55 -13.65 11.40
N ASP A 283 -9.42 -13.25 10.48
CA ASP A 283 -10.55 -14.06 10.01
C ASP A 283 -10.05 -15.41 9.44
N ILE A 284 -8.97 -15.41 8.64
CA ILE A 284 -8.41 -16.64 8.05
C ILE A 284 -7.73 -17.52 9.10
N TYR A 285 -7.06 -16.94 10.08
CA TYR A 285 -6.44 -17.70 11.17
C TYR A 285 -7.49 -18.44 12.02
N HIS A 286 -8.58 -17.78 12.37
CA HIS A 286 -9.66 -18.35 13.18
C HIS A 286 -10.62 -19.24 12.39
N TYR A 287 -10.82 -18.95 11.11
CA TYR A 287 -11.70 -19.69 10.18
C TYR A 287 -10.91 -20.12 8.93
N PRO A 288 -9.97 -21.07 9.09
CA PRO A 288 -9.01 -21.39 8.04
C PRO A 288 -9.68 -22.00 6.80
N VAL A 289 -9.40 -21.40 5.66
CA VAL A 289 -9.70 -21.98 4.35
C VAL A 289 -8.58 -22.98 4.00
N LYS A 290 -8.96 -24.20 3.67
CA LYS A 290 -7.99 -25.27 3.36
C LYS A 290 -8.20 -25.78 1.93
N PRO A 291 -7.11 -26.11 1.23
CA PRO A 291 -5.71 -25.90 1.60
C PRO A 291 -5.25 -24.45 1.35
N LEU A 292 -4.44 -23.86 2.22
CA LEU A 292 -3.86 -22.51 2.03
C LEU A 292 -2.95 -22.43 0.79
N VAL A 293 -2.45 -23.56 0.33
CA VAL A 293 -1.56 -23.67 -0.86
C VAL A 293 -2.34 -23.72 -2.19
N ALA A 294 -3.66 -23.62 -2.17
CA ALA A 294 -4.43 -23.49 -3.39
C ALA A 294 -4.10 -22.17 -4.07
N ASP A 295 -4.06 -22.20 -5.40
CA ASP A 295 -3.92 -20.97 -6.19
C ASP A 295 -5.29 -20.32 -6.34
N PHE A 296 -5.65 -19.50 -5.36
CA PHE A 296 -6.94 -18.81 -5.35
C PHE A 296 -7.06 -17.73 -6.45
N ALA A 297 -5.95 -17.26 -7.00
CA ALA A 297 -5.98 -16.29 -8.09
C ALA A 297 -6.51 -16.91 -9.40
N LEU A 298 -6.33 -18.21 -9.59
CA LEU A 298 -6.77 -18.96 -10.77
C LEU A 298 -8.13 -19.66 -10.56
N ASP A 299 -8.64 -19.72 -9.33
CA ASP A 299 -9.91 -20.38 -9.02
C ASP A 299 -11.08 -19.40 -9.15
N PRO A 300 -12.00 -19.58 -10.13
CA PRO A 300 -13.17 -18.72 -10.28
C PRO A 300 -14.16 -18.81 -9.12
N PHE A 301 -14.03 -19.82 -8.26
CA PHE A 301 -14.83 -20.01 -7.07
C PHE A 301 -14.05 -19.77 -5.78
N ALA A 302 -12.91 -19.06 -5.89
CA ALA A 302 -12.11 -18.72 -4.72
C ALA A 302 -12.94 -18.03 -3.63
N PRO A 303 -12.73 -18.37 -2.36
CA PRO A 303 -13.45 -17.75 -1.25
C PRO A 303 -13.00 -16.31 -0.97
N PHE A 304 -11.94 -15.86 -1.65
CA PHE A 304 -11.38 -14.52 -1.53
C PHE A 304 -11.48 -13.78 -2.86
N PRO A 305 -11.71 -12.44 -2.85
CA PRO A 305 -11.54 -11.63 -4.04
C PRO A 305 -10.05 -11.55 -4.42
N ALA A 306 -9.74 -11.48 -5.70
CA ALA A 306 -8.33 -11.31 -6.12
C ALA A 306 -7.74 -9.97 -5.65
N LEU A 307 -8.58 -8.92 -5.58
CA LEU A 307 -8.25 -7.56 -5.14
C LEU A 307 -9.34 -7.03 -4.21
N VAL A 308 -8.92 -6.49 -3.07
CA VAL A 308 -9.72 -5.60 -2.24
C VAL A 308 -9.24 -4.17 -2.51
N ASP A 309 -9.93 -3.46 -3.42
CA ASP A 309 -9.60 -2.09 -3.76
C ASP A 309 -10.06 -1.13 -2.67
N THR A 310 -9.14 -0.40 -2.06
CA THR A 310 -9.44 0.63 -1.06
C THR A 310 -9.78 1.98 -1.67
N GLY A 311 -9.64 2.12 -2.98
CA GLY A 311 -9.96 3.31 -3.75
C GLY A 311 -8.88 4.38 -3.72
N VAL A 312 -8.98 5.30 -4.68
CA VAL A 312 -8.09 6.46 -4.85
C VAL A 312 -8.91 7.74 -5.00
N ALA A 313 -8.26 8.87 -4.76
CA ALA A 313 -8.84 10.18 -5.04
C ALA A 313 -7.77 11.16 -5.52
N LEU A 314 -8.17 12.10 -6.39
CA LEU A 314 -7.32 13.23 -6.74
C LEU A 314 -7.46 14.31 -5.66
N VAL A 315 -6.32 14.77 -5.16
CA VAL A 315 -6.23 15.90 -4.25
C VAL A 315 -5.57 17.05 -4.98
N ASP A 316 -6.26 18.17 -5.06
CA ASP A 316 -5.79 19.40 -5.67
C ASP A 316 -6.15 20.61 -4.80
N LYS A 317 -5.92 21.83 -5.32
CA LYS A 317 -6.20 23.06 -4.58
C LYS A 317 -7.67 23.22 -4.15
N GLY A 318 -8.60 22.54 -4.84
CA GLY A 318 -10.03 22.61 -4.54
C GLY A 318 -10.45 21.85 -3.29
N ASN A 319 -9.67 20.82 -2.88
CA ASN A 319 -10.03 19.95 -1.75
C ASN A 319 -8.93 19.74 -0.71
N VAL A 320 -7.71 20.23 -0.93
CA VAL A 320 -6.55 20.02 -0.04
C VAL A 320 -6.79 20.50 1.39
N ASP A 321 -7.50 21.61 1.59
CA ASP A 321 -7.80 22.14 2.93
C ASP A 321 -8.66 21.16 3.74
N THR A 322 -9.60 20.49 3.09
CA THR A 322 -10.41 19.44 3.74
C THR A 322 -9.54 18.26 4.19
N ILE A 323 -8.58 17.86 3.38
CA ILE A 323 -7.65 16.75 3.71
C ILE A 323 -6.73 17.15 4.88
N LEU A 324 -6.14 18.35 4.82
CA LEU A 324 -5.29 18.88 5.91
C LEU A 324 -6.06 18.97 7.23
N THR A 325 -7.32 19.43 7.21
CA THR A 325 -8.16 19.50 8.40
C THR A 325 -8.44 18.12 8.99
N ARG A 326 -8.79 17.15 8.15
CA ARG A 326 -9.03 15.77 8.60
C ARG A 326 -7.79 15.16 9.23
N LYS A 327 -6.61 15.31 8.62
CA LYS A 327 -5.35 14.83 9.19
C LYS A 327 -5.03 15.46 10.54
N ALA A 328 -5.31 16.75 10.71
CA ALA A 328 -5.10 17.43 11.99
C ALA A 328 -6.05 16.96 13.11
N THR A 329 -7.26 16.50 12.75
CA THR A 329 -8.28 16.09 13.73
C THR A 329 -8.33 14.59 14.01
N ALA A 330 -7.98 13.77 13.01
CA ALA A 330 -8.13 12.30 13.06
C ALA A 330 -6.81 11.53 13.22
N GLY A 331 -5.68 12.21 13.13
CA GLY A 331 -4.34 11.60 13.27
C GLY A 331 -3.84 10.84 12.05
N SER A 332 -4.69 10.27 11.20
CA SER A 332 -4.25 9.53 10.00
C SER A 332 -5.39 9.30 9.01
N GLU A 333 -5.19 9.62 7.77
CA GLU A 333 -5.99 9.61 6.53
C GLU A 333 -6.62 10.95 6.16
#